data_c60c50b5d04e7c4fd45af74cab5d5796
#
_entry.id   c60c50b5d04e7c4fd45af74cab5d5796
#
_cell.length_a   1.000
_cell.length_b   1.000
_cell.length_c   1.000
_cell.angle_alpha   90.00
_cell.angle_beta   90.00
_cell.angle_gamma   90.00
#
_symmetry.space_group_name_H-M   'P 1'
#
loop_
_entity.id
_entity.type
_entity.pdbx_description
1 polymer ?
#
loop_
_entity_poly.entity_id
_entity_poly.type
_entity_poly.pdbx_seq_one_letter_code
_entity_poly.pdbx_strand_id
1 'polypeptide(L)'
;MSSGSRGFIVAAARSGAGKTTIASGIIRALARRGRSVQPFKCGPDYIDPAFHAAATGRPSFNLDTWGMAPPTLAALVARHPADLAVVEGVMGLFDGVASQGQSARGQTADLAALTGWPIVLILDVSGQAETAAAIAAGLARYRRDIEVVGVILNRVASPRHLGTIAPSLEREGVRLFGAIGTDRRFVLPERHLGLVQAVEMPDILARLDALADTVQGALDLDALEAVARPATLVGGVAHGGLPPPGQRIALAQDRAFSFMYPHLLEGWRRAGAEILPFSPLADEAPDAAADAVWLPGGYPELHAGTLAVASRFAAGMRALAAKSVPIHGECGGYMVLGQGLEVADGARHAMLGLLQVETSFAKRRLHLGYRRARLVADNVLGAAGTEVAGHEFHYASIVQAGDEPLVDCRDALGVAVPEAGARRGAVSGTFFHAIDRWL
;
A
#
# COMPACT_ATOMS: atom_id res chain seq x y z
N MET A 1 31.82 2.50 -0.95
CA MET A 1 30.67 1.64 -1.29
C MET A 1 29.74 1.68 -0.07
N SER A 2 28.62 2.39 -0.15
CA SER A 2 27.62 2.36 0.94
C SER A 2 27.07 0.94 0.99
N SER A 3 27.33 0.21 2.07
CA SER A 3 26.69 -1.08 2.32
C SER A 3 25.18 -0.81 2.41
N GLY A 4 24.41 -1.34 1.45
CA GLY A 4 22.94 -1.23 1.48
C GLY A 4 22.40 -1.66 2.84
N SER A 5 21.26 -1.09 3.25
CA SER A 5 20.62 -1.46 4.51
C SER A 5 20.46 -2.97 4.62
N ARG A 6 20.80 -3.53 5.77
CA ARG A 6 20.52 -4.93 6.07
C ARG A 6 19.02 -5.06 6.32
N GLY A 7 18.41 -6.12 5.81
CA GLY A 7 16.98 -6.29 5.99
C GLY A 7 16.52 -7.74 6.03
N PHE A 8 15.25 -7.93 6.36
CA PHE A 8 14.51 -9.18 6.27
C PHE A 8 13.05 -8.92 5.95
N ILE A 9 12.37 -9.95 5.49
CA ILE A 9 10.96 -9.89 5.07
C ILE A 9 10.12 -10.72 6.03
N VAL A 10 9.06 -10.12 6.56
CA VAL A 10 8.03 -10.80 7.36
C VAL A 10 6.92 -11.26 6.41
N ALA A 11 6.85 -12.55 6.12
CA ALA A 11 5.86 -13.16 5.25
C ALA A 11 4.89 -14.06 6.01
N ALA A 12 3.88 -14.60 5.34
CA ALA A 12 2.99 -15.60 5.92
C ALA A 12 2.57 -16.64 4.90
N ALA A 13 2.01 -17.75 5.37
CA ALA A 13 1.48 -18.81 4.52
C ALA A 13 0.17 -18.39 3.80
N ARG A 14 -0.57 -17.40 4.33
CA ARG A 14 -1.86 -16.93 3.82
C ARG A 14 -2.20 -15.52 4.32
N SER A 15 -3.20 -14.90 3.69
CA SER A 15 -3.84 -13.68 4.22
C SER A 15 -4.51 -13.97 5.57
N GLY A 16 -4.63 -12.94 6.42
CA GLY A 16 -5.27 -13.04 7.74
C GLY A 16 -4.44 -13.79 8.80
N ALA A 17 -3.18 -14.16 8.51
CA ALA A 17 -2.28 -14.80 9.47
C ALA A 17 -1.71 -13.88 10.55
N GLY A 18 -1.99 -12.57 10.50
CA GLY A 18 -1.53 -11.57 11.46
C GLY A 18 -0.23 -10.87 11.08
N LYS A 19 0.12 -10.84 9.78
CA LYS A 19 1.37 -10.19 9.30
C LYS A 19 1.48 -8.74 9.76
N THR A 20 0.48 -7.92 9.46
CA THR A 20 0.50 -6.48 9.74
C THR A 20 0.68 -6.19 11.22
N THR A 21 -0.05 -6.92 12.06
CA THR A 21 0.05 -6.80 13.53
C THR A 21 1.45 -7.14 14.03
N ILE A 22 1.99 -8.29 13.59
CA ILE A 22 3.30 -8.77 14.07
C ILE A 22 4.43 -7.93 13.46
N ALA A 23 4.37 -7.60 12.18
CA ALA A 23 5.36 -6.74 11.52
C ALA A 23 5.41 -5.35 12.17
N SER A 24 4.25 -4.71 12.40
CA SER A 24 4.18 -3.43 13.11
C SER A 24 4.75 -3.51 14.54
N GLY A 25 4.46 -4.61 15.26
CA GLY A 25 5.02 -4.87 16.57
C GLY A 25 6.55 -5.03 16.54
N ILE A 26 7.10 -5.79 15.59
CA ILE A 26 8.55 -5.97 15.40
C ILE A 26 9.20 -4.62 15.06
N ILE A 27 8.66 -3.88 14.10
CA ILE A 27 9.14 -2.57 13.65
C ILE A 27 9.19 -1.61 14.86
N ARG A 28 8.10 -1.54 15.66
CA ARG A 28 8.02 -0.68 16.82
C ARG A 28 8.98 -1.11 17.93
N ALA A 29 9.09 -2.40 18.21
CA ALA A 29 10.01 -2.93 19.25
C ALA A 29 11.47 -2.64 18.90
N LEU A 30 11.88 -2.83 17.64
CA LEU A 30 13.22 -2.50 17.16
C LEU A 30 13.49 -0.99 17.24
N ALA A 31 12.54 -0.16 16.84
CA ALA A 31 12.66 1.29 16.97
C ALA A 31 12.81 1.73 18.44
N ARG A 32 12.06 1.14 19.37
CA ARG A 32 12.18 1.41 20.82
C ARG A 32 13.52 0.93 21.41
N ARG A 33 14.18 -0.04 20.79
CA ARG A 33 15.56 -0.45 21.13
C ARG A 33 16.62 0.51 20.59
N GLY A 34 16.23 1.62 19.98
CA GLY A 34 17.14 2.63 19.42
C GLY A 34 17.67 2.31 18.04
N ARG A 35 17.11 1.30 17.34
CA ARG A 35 17.47 1.00 15.95
C ARG A 35 16.81 2.00 15.01
N SER A 36 17.57 2.50 14.04
CA SER A 36 16.99 3.14 12.87
C SER A 36 16.38 2.05 11.99
N VAL A 37 15.03 2.00 11.92
CA VAL A 37 14.30 1.00 11.13
C VAL A 37 13.67 1.68 9.92
N GLN A 38 13.97 1.19 8.70
CA GLN A 38 13.25 1.57 7.50
C GLN A 38 12.19 0.54 7.17
N PRO A 39 10.90 0.89 7.32
CA PRO A 39 9.82 -0.02 6.97
C PRO A 39 9.52 0.04 5.49
N PHE A 40 9.16 -1.12 4.93
CA PHE A 40 8.64 -1.29 3.58
C PHE A 40 7.42 -2.20 3.57
N LYS A 41 6.60 -2.06 2.54
CA LYS A 41 5.47 -2.95 2.25
C LYS A 41 5.65 -3.60 0.88
N CYS A 42 5.59 -4.93 0.80
CA CYS A 42 5.52 -5.62 -0.47
C CYS A 42 4.14 -5.43 -1.11
N GLY A 43 4.11 -5.13 -2.41
CA GLY A 43 2.87 -4.96 -3.17
C GLY A 43 2.22 -3.58 -3.03
N PRO A 44 1.00 -3.41 -3.58
CA PRO A 44 0.39 -2.10 -3.82
C PRO A 44 -0.50 -1.58 -2.66
N ASP A 45 -0.45 -2.18 -1.48
CA ASP A 45 -1.24 -1.78 -0.32
C ASP A 45 -0.84 -0.38 0.17
N TYR A 46 -1.81 0.51 0.38
CA TYR A 46 -1.61 1.88 0.87
C TYR A 46 -2.13 2.11 2.30
N ILE A 47 -2.70 1.08 2.95
CA ILE A 47 -3.21 1.15 4.33
C ILE A 47 -2.13 0.72 5.32
N ASP A 48 -1.55 -0.47 5.14
CA ASP A 48 -0.53 -1.02 6.04
C ASP A 48 0.72 -0.12 6.20
N PRO A 49 1.23 0.56 5.13
CA PRO A 49 2.34 1.50 5.25
C PRO A 49 2.15 2.60 6.28
N ALA A 50 0.92 3.04 6.53
CA ALA A 50 0.62 4.06 7.52
C ALA A 50 0.87 3.58 8.97
N PHE A 51 0.61 2.30 9.28
CA PHE A 51 0.94 1.69 10.57
C PHE A 51 2.45 1.60 10.77
N HIS A 52 3.17 1.20 9.74
CA HIS A 52 4.64 1.14 9.77
C HIS A 52 5.25 2.53 9.97
N ALA A 53 4.70 3.53 9.28
CA ALA A 53 5.15 4.91 9.45
C ALA A 53 4.88 5.43 10.87
N ALA A 54 3.72 5.15 11.44
CA ALA A 54 3.41 5.48 12.84
C ALA A 54 4.34 4.75 13.83
N ALA A 55 4.76 3.51 13.53
CA ALA A 55 5.65 2.72 14.39
C ALA A 55 7.08 3.27 14.46
N THR A 56 7.57 3.95 13.41
CA THR A 56 8.96 4.43 13.31
C THR A 56 9.11 5.94 13.24
N GLY A 57 8.06 6.68 12.89
CA GLY A 57 8.15 8.09 12.49
C GLY A 57 8.79 8.31 11.10
N ARG A 58 9.08 7.24 10.34
CA ARG A 58 9.63 7.29 8.98
C ARG A 58 8.59 6.84 7.95
N PRO A 59 8.54 7.42 6.75
CA PRO A 59 7.67 6.92 5.70
C PRO A 59 7.93 5.44 5.41
N SER A 60 6.87 4.67 5.19
CA SER A 60 6.95 3.30 4.70
C SER A 60 6.66 3.29 3.21
N PHE A 61 7.56 2.71 2.41
CA PHE A 61 7.43 2.67 0.96
C PHE A 61 6.97 1.31 0.48
N ASN A 62 6.18 1.31 -0.59
CA ASN A 62 5.83 0.09 -1.29
C ASN A 62 7.00 -0.38 -2.15
N LEU A 63 7.27 -1.69 -2.11
CA LEU A 63 8.17 -2.39 -3.03
C LEU A 63 7.29 -3.36 -3.84
N ASP A 64 6.78 -2.88 -4.95
CA ASP A 64 5.83 -3.62 -5.79
C ASP A 64 6.54 -4.19 -7.02
N THR A 65 6.79 -5.49 -7.01
CA THR A 65 7.55 -6.14 -8.09
C THR A 65 6.75 -6.29 -9.38
N TRP A 66 5.41 -6.15 -9.35
CA TRP A 66 4.62 -6.14 -10.56
C TRP A 66 4.57 -4.75 -11.18
N GLY A 67 4.26 -3.73 -10.40
CA GLY A 67 4.01 -2.37 -10.86
C GLY A 67 5.27 -1.53 -11.05
N MET A 68 6.39 -1.87 -10.38
CA MET A 68 7.62 -1.07 -10.40
C MET A 68 8.73 -1.74 -11.19
N ALA A 69 9.47 -0.94 -11.96
CA ALA A 69 10.67 -1.39 -12.64
C ALA A 69 11.83 -1.67 -11.65
N PRO A 70 12.78 -2.58 -11.98
CA PRO A 70 13.90 -2.89 -11.10
C PRO A 70 14.72 -1.67 -10.64
N PRO A 71 14.99 -0.64 -11.48
CA PRO A 71 15.68 0.56 -11.02
C PRO A 71 14.89 1.37 -10.00
N THR A 72 13.54 1.39 -10.07
CA THR A 72 12.68 2.05 -9.09
C THR A 72 12.78 1.36 -7.74
N LEU A 73 12.68 0.03 -7.69
CA LEU A 73 12.83 -0.76 -6.46
C LEU A 73 14.21 -0.56 -5.83
N ALA A 74 15.28 -0.65 -6.62
CA ALA A 74 16.65 -0.47 -6.16
C ALA A 74 16.87 0.95 -5.60
N ALA A 75 16.32 1.97 -6.26
CA ALA A 75 16.43 3.35 -5.81
C ALA A 75 15.71 3.59 -4.48
N LEU A 76 14.51 3.01 -4.28
CA LEU A 76 13.77 3.13 -3.03
C LEU A 76 14.54 2.51 -1.85
N VAL A 77 15.10 1.31 -2.02
CA VAL A 77 15.91 0.67 -0.99
C VAL A 77 17.19 1.46 -0.70
N ALA A 78 17.90 1.93 -1.73
CA ALA A 78 19.18 2.63 -1.57
C ALA A 78 19.05 4.03 -0.95
N ARG A 79 17.94 4.73 -1.19
CA ARG A 79 17.71 6.11 -0.74
C ARG A 79 17.34 6.23 0.74
N HIS A 80 16.92 5.15 1.35
CA HIS A 80 16.44 5.15 2.74
C HIS A 80 17.33 4.29 3.65
N PRO A 81 18.60 4.71 3.86
CA PRO A 81 19.53 3.96 4.71
C PRO A 81 19.02 3.93 6.16
N ALA A 82 19.19 2.77 6.78
CA ALA A 82 18.84 2.50 8.17
C ALA A 82 19.71 1.34 8.68
N ASP A 83 19.72 1.13 10.01
CA ASP A 83 20.37 -0.03 10.61
C ASP A 83 19.73 -1.33 10.12
N LEU A 84 18.39 -1.28 9.96
CA LEU A 84 17.58 -2.41 9.54
C LEU A 84 16.47 -1.96 8.56
N ALA A 85 16.29 -2.70 7.49
CA ALA A 85 15.09 -2.68 6.66
C ALA A 85 14.16 -3.83 7.07
N VAL A 86 12.90 -3.52 7.35
CA VAL A 86 11.88 -4.53 7.67
C VAL A 86 10.75 -4.41 6.65
N VAL A 87 10.51 -5.48 5.89
CA VAL A 87 9.44 -5.52 4.89
C VAL A 87 8.28 -6.36 5.39
N GLU A 88 7.09 -5.82 5.35
CA GLU A 88 5.89 -6.65 5.45
C GLU A 88 5.50 -7.20 4.08
N GLY A 89 5.36 -8.51 3.96
CA GLY A 89 4.90 -9.20 2.77
C GLY A 89 3.42 -8.99 2.44
N VAL A 90 3.04 -9.30 1.22
CA VAL A 90 1.65 -9.27 0.75
C VAL A 90 1.07 -10.69 0.73
N MET A 91 -0.22 -10.85 1.03
CA MET A 91 -0.96 -12.13 0.97
C MET A 91 -0.18 -13.33 1.55
N GLY A 92 -0.19 -14.49 0.91
CA GLY A 92 0.72 -15.60 1.19
C GLY A 92 2.06 -15.42 0.46
N LEU A 93 3.10 -16.11 0.94
CA LEU A 93 4.48 -15.96 0.45
C LEU A 93 4.62 -16.08 -1.07
N PHE A 94 3.83 -16.96 -1.69
CA PHE A 94 3.85 -17.23 -3.13
C PHE A 94 2.62 -16.71 -3.87
N ASP A 95 1.72 -16.00 -3.18
CA ASP A 95 0.53 -15.44 -3.80
C ASP A 95 0.89 -14.17 -4.57
N GLY A 96 0.45 -14.10 -5.82
CA GLY A 96 0.67 -13.00 -6.74
C GLY A 96 -0.18 -13.18 -7.98
N VAL A 97 0.15 -12.48 -9.05
CA VAL A 97 -0.57 -12.64 -10.32
C VAL A 97 0.13 -13.65 -11.24
N ALA A 98 -0.63 -14.23 -12.16
CA ALA A 98 -0.09 -15.27 -13.06
C ALA A 98 0.88 -14.69 -14.10
N SER A 99 0.74 -13.42 -14.47
CA SER A 99 1.56 -12.77 -15.49
C SER A 99 2.79 -12.06 -14.90
N GLN A 100 3.81 -11.93 -15.73
CA GLN A 100 4.99 -11.13 -15.43
C GLN A 100 4.63 -9.64 -15.46
N GLY A 101 5.01 -8.91 -14.39
CA GLY A 101 5.00 -7.47 -14.32
C GLY A 101 6.35 -6.86 -14.74
N GLN A 102 6.63 -5.63 -14.32
CA GLN A 102 7.87 -4.93 -14.67
C GLN A 102 9.13 -5.60 -14.08
N SER A 103 9.07 -6.09 -12.86
CA SER A 103 10.16 -6.79 -12.20
C SER A 103 9.86 -8.26 -12.00
N ALA A 104 8.65 -8.60 -11.55
CA ALA A 104 8.20 -9.96 -11.29
C ALA A 104 6.66 -10.05 -11.21
N ARG A 105 6.12 -11.02 -10.45
CA ARG A 105 4.68 -11.32 -10.40
C ARG A 105 3.95 -10.72 -9.20
N GLY A 106 4.58 -9.84 -8.43
CA GLY A 106 3.99 -9.23 -7.24
C GLY A 106 3.99 -10.11 -5.99
N GLN A 107 4.66 -11.26 -6.00
CA GLN A 107 4.78 -12.15 -4.85
C GLN A 107 5.77 -11.60 -3.82
N THR A 108 5.55 -11.90 -2.54
CA THR A 108 6.56 -11.63 -1.50
C THR A 108 7.86 -12.41 -1.78
N ALA A 109 7.76 -13.63 -2.29
CA ALA A 109 8.91 -14.44 -2.70
C ALA A 109 9.73 -13.80 -3.82
N ASP A 110 9.10 -13.09 -4.75
CA ASP A 110 9.80 -12.39 -5.83
C ASP A 110 10.64 -11.23 -5.28
N LEU A 111 10.09 -10.48 -4.33
CA LEU A 111 10.83 -9.42 -3.66
C LEU A 111 12.02 -9.99 -2.87
N ALA A 112 11.85 -11.13 -2.19
CA ALA A 112 12.94 -11.80 -1.49
C ALA A 112 14.07 -12.22 -2.44
N ALA A 113 13.73 -12.80 -3.60
CA ALA A 113 14.69 -13.19 -4.62
C ALA A 113 15.46 -11.98 -5.19
N LEU A 114 14.77 -10.85 -5.44
CA LEU A 114 15.38 -9.63 -5.96
C LEU A 114 16.29 -8.94 -4.95
N THR A 115 15.88 -8.91 -3.68
CA THR A 115 16.61 -8.21 -2.62
C THR A 115 17.69 -9.05 -1.96
N GLY A 116 17.61 -10.38 -2.06
CA GLY A 116 18.43 -11.29 -1.26
C GLY A 116 18.11 -11.27 0.24
N TRP A 117 17.04 -10.58 0.64
CA TRP A 117 16.62 -10.53 2.04
C TRP A 117 15.97 -11.83 2.48
N PRO A 118 16.39 -12.38 3.63
CA PRO A 118 15.80 -13.59 4.17
C PRO A 118 14.37 -13.38 4.63
N ILE A 119 13.60 -14.46 4.64
CA ILE A 119 12.19 -14.49 5.01
C ILE A 119 12.02 -15.05 6.40
N VAL A 120 11.32 -14.32 7.27
CA VAL A 120 10.75 -14.80 8.53
C VAL A 120 9.27 -15.06 8.30
N LEU A 121 8.85 -16.32 8.45
CA LEU A 121 7.50 -16.74 8.10
C LEU A 121 6.58 -16.75 9.32
N ILE A 122 5.48 -16.03 9.28
CA ILE A 122 4.41 -16.10 10.27
C ILE A 122 3.49 -17.26 9.93
N LEU A 123 3.31 -18.16 10.89
CA LEU A 123 2.35 -19.26 10.80
C LEU A 123 1.22 -19.06 11.81
N ASP A 124 0.01 -18.92 11.31
CA ASP A 124 -1.20 -19.01 12.10
C ASP A 124 -1.43 -20.50 12.42
N VAL A 125 -1.21 -20.87 13.66
CA VAL A 125 -1.32 -22.27 14.12
C VAL A 125 -2.66 -22.58 14.79
N SER A 126 -3.66 -21.71 14.64
CA SER A 126 -5.01 -22.00 15.12
C SER A 126 -5.54 -23.28 14.45
N GLY A 127 -5.89 -24.28 15.27
CA GLY A 127 -6.37 -25.59 14.79
C GLY A 127 -5.29 -26.48 14.15
N GLN A 128 -3.99 -26.19 14.34
CA GLN A 128 -2.88 -26.99 13.85
C GLN A 128 -1.97 -27.41 14.99
N ALA A 129 -1.28 -28.55 14.82
CA ALA A 129 -0.22 -29.01 15.70
C ALA A 129 1.04 -29.30 14.83
N GLU A 130 1.49 -30.54 14.71
CA GLU A 130 2.67 -30.90 13.89
C GLU A 130 2.53 -30.53 12.39
N THR A 131 1.30 -30.40 11.88
CA THR A 131 1.04 -29.95 10.51
C THR A 131 1.67 -28.58 10.22
N ALA A 132 1.81 -27.70 11.24
CA ALA A 132 2.49 -26.42 11.08
C ALA A 132 3.95 -26.57 10.64
N ALA A 133 4.66 -27.58 11.13
CA ALA A 133 6.04 -27.88 10.73
C ALA A 133 6.11 -28.35 9.26
N ALA A 134 5.16 -29.18 8.83
CA ALA A 134 5.09 -29.62 7.43
C ALA A 134 4.83 -28.44 6.47
N ILE A 135 3.95 -27.50 6.87
CA ILE A 135 3.69 -26.28 6.10
C ILE A 135 4.96 -25.43 6.00
N ALA A 136 5.63 -25.19 7.14
CA ALA A 136 6.87 -24.41 7.18
C ALA A 136 7.96 -25.01 6.27
N ALA A 137 8.21 -26.32 6.40
CA ALA A 137 9.20 -27.03 5.61
C ALA A 137 8.84 -27.03 4.11
N GLY A 138 7.56 -27.21 3.77
CA GLY A 138 7.06 -27.13 2.40
C GLY A 138 7.30 -25.76 1.77
N LEU A 139 6.94 -24.69 2.46
CA LEU A 139 7.14 -23.31 1.98
C LEU A 139 8.63 -22.97 1.86
N ALA A 140 9.48 -23.43 2.80
CA ALA A 140 10.92 -23.18 2.76
C ALA A 140 11.62 -23.87 1.58
N ARG A 141 11.07 -24.99 1.10
CA ARG A 141 11.66 -25.80 0.00
C ARG A 141 11.04 -25.53 -1.37
N TYR A 142 9.94 -24.78 -1.42
CA TYR A 142 9.15 -24.59 -2.65
C TYR A 142 9.91 -23.83 -3.75
N ARG A 143 10.72 -22.83 -3.37
CA ARG A 143 11.62 -22.09 -4.27
C ARG A 143 13.05 -22.15 -3.72
N ARG A 144 14.02 -22.33 -4.63
CA ARG A 144 15.44 -22.44 -4.28
C ARG A 144 16.19 -21.10 -4.28
N ASP A 145 15.60 -20.08 -4.86
CA ASP A 145 16.17 -18.75 -5.03
C ASP A 145 15.83 -17.78 -3.87
N ILE A 146 15.16 -18.29 -2.83
CA ILE A 146 14.82 -17.56 -1.61
C ILE A 146 15.24 -18.37 -0.38
N GLU A 147 15.36 -17.70 0.74
CA GLU A 147 15.69 -18.33 2.03
C GLU A 147 14.64 -18.01 3.10
N VAL A 148 13.93 -19.02 3.57
CA VAL A 148 13.10 -18.95 4.77
C VAL A 148 13.97 -19.34 5.95
N VAL A 149 14.37 -18.35 6.78
CA VAL A 149 15.34 -18.54 7.88
C VAL A 149 14.70 -19.03 9.16
N GLY A 150 13.38 -19.09 9.22
CA GLY A 150 12.62 -19.59 10.36
C GLY A 150 11.22 -19.02 10.43
N VAL A 151 10.54 -19.35 11.53
CA VAL A 151 9.11 -19.05 11.72
C VAL A 151 8.84 -18.31 13.03
N ILE A 152 7.74 -17.55 13.04
CA ILE A 152 7.06 -17.05 14.21
C ILE A 152 5.69 -17.72 14.23
N LEU A 153 5.36 -18.38 15.34
CA LEU A 153 4.03 -18.96 15.53
C LEU A 153 3.07 -17.90 16.06
N ASN A 154 1.93 -17.77 15.42
CA ASN A 154 0.85 -16.88 15.84
C ASN A 154 -0.38 -17.67 16.28
N ARG A 155 -1.15 -17.13 17.23
CA ARG A 155 -2.35 -17.74 17.78
C ARG A 155 -2.10 -19.09 18.45
N VAL A 156 -0.99 -19.19 19.16
CA VAL A 156 -0.68 -20.37 19.97
C VAL A 156 -1.64 -20.42 21.15
N ALA A 157 -2.37 -21.53 21.29
CA ALA A 157 -3.45 -21.64 22.27
C ALA A 157 -2.95 -21.85 23.72
N SER A 158 -1.77 -22.49 23.91
CA SER A 158 -1.24 -22.82 25.24
C SER A 158 0.23 -23.25 25.18
N PRO A 159 0.95 -23.31 26.32
CA PRO A 159 2.29 -23.90 26.39
C PRO A 159 2.33 -25.36 25.89
N ARG A 160 1.29 -26.16 26.18
CA ARG A 160 1.16 -27.54 25.69
C ARG A 160 1.08 -27.57 24.16
N HIS A 161 0.34 -26.66 23.55
CA HIS A 161 0.22 -26.54 22.11
C HIS A 161 1.59 -26.21 21.48
N LEU A 162 2.32 -25.24 22.04
CA LEU A 162 3.69 -24.93 21.64
C LEU A 162 4.62 -26.14 21.76
N GLY A 163 4.53 -26.86 22.89
CA GLY A 163 5.32 -28.08 23.14
C GLY A 163 5.06 -29.21 22.15
N THR A 164 3.92 -29.20 21.44
CA THR A 164 3.65 -30.16 20.37
C THR A 164 4.26 -29.70 19.02
N ILE A 165 4.30 -28.39 18.74
CA ILE A 165 4.76 -27.86 17.47
C ILE A 165 6.28 -27.71 17.43
N ALA A 166 6.89 -27.16 18.48
CA ALA A 166 8.31 -26.80 18.49
C ALA A 166 9.26 -27.99 18.17
N PRO A 167 9.08 -29.20 18.76
CA PRO A 167 9.91 -30.35 18.40
C PRO A 167 9.77 -30.79 16.94
N SER A 168 8.60 -30.57 16.35
CA SER A 168 8.35 -30.91 14.95
C SER A 168 9.06 -29.94 13.99
N LEU A 169 9.11 -28.64 14.35
CA LEU A 169 9.90 -27.66 13.61
C LEU A 169 11.40 -27.98 13.69
N GLU A 170 11.88 -28.35 14.87
CA GLU A 170 13.28 -28.74 15.07
C GLU A 170 13.68 -29.94 14.22
N ARG A 171 12.83 -31.01 14.16
CA ARG A 171 13.05 -32.18 13.30
C ARG A 171 13.16 -31.83 11.81
N GLU A 172 12.40 -30.79 11.37
CA GLU A 172 12.46 -30.30 10.00
C GLU A 172 13.58 -29.28 9.76
N GLY A 173 14.39 -28.96 10.78
CA GLY A 173 15.44 -27.95 10.70
C GLY A 173 14.92 -26.52 10.55
N VAL A 174 13.69 -26.26 10.97
CA VAL A 174 13.05 -24.92 10.88
C VAL A 174 13.24 -24.20 12.20
N ARG A 175 13.94 -23.08 12.17
CA ARG A 175 14.18 -22.24 13.35
C ARG A 175 12.88 -21.59 13.84
N LEU A 176 12.63 -21.64 15.14
CA LEU A 176 11.54 -20.93 15.79
C LEU A 176 12.09 -19.62 16.43
N PHE A 177 11.60 -18.46 15.98
CA PHE A 177 11.93 -17.14 16.56
C PHE A 177 11.07 -16.77 17.77
N GLY A 178 10.00 -17.50 17.99
CA GLY A 178 9.08 -17.32 19.11
C GLY A 178 7.63 -17.60 18.78
N ALA A 179 6.78 -17.43 19.79
CA ALA A 179 5.38 -17.82 19.71
C ALA A 179 4.49 -16.77 20.39
N ILE A 180 3.49 -16.30 19.69
CA ILE A 180 2.52 -15.31 20.16
C ILE A 180 1.19 -16.03 20.40
N GLY A 181 0.64 -15.86 21.60
CA GLY A 181 -0.65 -16.39 21.98
C GLY A 181 -1.82 -15.65 21.33
N THR A 182 -3.03 -16.21 21.47
CA THR A 182 -4.26 -15.52 21.06
C THR A 182 -4.57 -14.43 22.08
N ASP A 183 -4.50 -13.16 21.67
CA ASP A 183 -4.88 -12.02 22.49
C ASP A 183 -5.77 -11.06 21.67
N ARG A 184 -6.98 -10.80 22.18
CA ARG A 184 -7.92 -9.87 21.51
C ARG A 184 -7.43 -8.43 21.45
N ARG A 185 -6.46 -8.04 22.28
CA ARG A 185 -5.83 -6.71 22.26
C ARG A 185 -5.02 -6.45 21.00
N PHE A 186 -4.63 -7.52 20.30
CA PHE A 186 -3.85 -7.48 19.05
C PHE A 186 -4.68 -7.44 17.77
N VAL A 187 -5.99 -7.35 17.88
CA VAL A 187 -6.86 -7.22 16.70
C VAL A 187 -6.92 -5.74 16.32
N LEU A 188 -6.26 -5.39 15.23
CA LEU A 188 -6.48 -4.10 14.60
C LEU A 188 -7.89 -4.08 14.00
N PRO A 189 -8.66 -2.99 14.18
CA PRO A 189 -10.01 -2.92 13.63
C PRO A 189 -9.99 -2.95 12.11
N GLU A 190 -10.89 -3.74 11.53
CA GLU A 190 -11.00 -3.93 10.08
C GLU A 190 -12.23 -3.22 9.50
N ARG A 191 -12.12 -2.82 8.23
CA ARG A 191 -13.17 -2.32 7.35
C ARG A 191 -13.25 -3.15 6.08
N HIS A 192 -14.13 -2.74 5.17
CA HIS A 192 -14.35 -3.45 3.91
C HIS A 192 -13.14 -3.44 2.95
N LEU A 193 -12.22 -2.48 3.04
CA LEU A 193 -10.96 -2.45 2.26
C LEU A 193 -9.73 -2.90 3.05
N GLY A 194 -9.88 -3.40 4.28
CA GLY A 194 -8.77 -3.79 5.13
C GLY A 194 -8.86 -3.18 6.52
N LEU A 195 -7.73 -2.77 7.09
CA LEU A 195 -7.70 -2.15 8.41
C LEU A 195 -8.35 -0.75 8.42
N VAL A 196 -8.87 -0.34 9.57
CA VAL A 196 -9.18 1.09 9.81
C VAL A 196 -7.89 1.88 9.69
N GLN A 197 -7.92 3.01 9.01
CA GLN A 197 -6.71 3.79 8.76
C GLN A 197 -6.01 4.23 10.05
N ALA A 198 -4.68 4.20 10.08
CA ALA A 198 -3.90 4.62 11.24
C ALA A 198 -4.19 6.08 11.66
N VAL A 199 -4.42 6.97 10.68
CA VAL A 199 -4.78 8.39 10.91
C VAL A 199 -6.13 8.59 11.60
N GLU A 200 -7.01 7.59 11.58
CA GLU A 200 -8.31 7.62 12.25
C GLU A 200 -8.26 7.07 13.69
N MET A 201 -7.12 6.54 14.11
CA MET A 201 -6.94 5.90 15.42
C MET A 201 -6.18 6.85 16.36
N PRO A 202 -6.87 7.57 17.28
CA PRO A 202 -6.21 8.52 18.19
C PRO A 202 -5.20 7.83 19.14
N ASP A 203 -5.40 6.55 19.41
CA ASP A 203 -4.59 5.72 20.30
C ASP A 203 -3.57 4.84 19.58
N ILE A 204 -3.28 5.11 18.28
CA ILE A 204 -2.41 4.26 17.46
C ILE A 204 -1.04 4.01 18.11
N LEU A 205 -0.40 5.03 18.67
CA LEU A 205 0.91 4.87 19.31
C LEU A 205 0.85 3.96 20.53
N ALA A 206 -0.18 4.11 21.37
CA ALA A 206 -0.38 3.23 22.54
C ALA A 206 -0.62 1.77 22.12
N ARG A 207 -1.37 1.55 21.03
CA ARG A 207 -1.57 0.21 20.46
C ARG A 207 -0.27 -0.37 19.91
N LEU A 208 0.51 0.42 19.17
CA LEU A 208 1.81 -0.01 18.66
C LEU A 208 2.80 -0.32 19.79
N ASP A 209 2.78 0.44 20.88
CA ASP A 209 3.61 0.17 22.06
C ASP A 209 3.19 -1.15 22.75
N ALA A 210 1.90 -1.40 22.89
CA ALA A 210 1.41 -2.68 23.43
C ALA A 210 1.78 -3.88 22.54
N LEU A 211 1.72 -3.71 21.20
CA LEU A 211 2.21 -4.72 20.26
C LEU A 211 3.72 -4.95 20.41
N ALA A 212 4.50 -3.88 20.56
CA ALA A 212 5.95 -3.97 20.77
C ALA A 212 6.30 -4.70 22.08
N ASP A 213 5.58 -4.41 23.17
CA ASP A 213 5.79 -5.09 24.45
C ASP A 213 5.55 -6.59 24.33
N THR A 214 4.47 -6.99 23.63
CA THR A 214 4.18 -8.42 23.41
C THR A 214 5.23 -9.08 22.52
N VAL A 215 5.59 -8.45 21.42
CA VAL A 215 6.63 -8.95 20.52
C VAL A 215 7.96 -9.09 21.27
N GLN A 216 8.33 -8.12 22.08
CA GLN A 216 9.55 -8.15 22.87
C GLN A 216 9.56 -9.26 23.92
N GLY A 217 8.41 -9.59 24.51
CA GLY A 217 8.27 -10.67 25.48
C GLY A 217 8.15 -12.08 24.87
N ALA A 218 7.78 -12.17 23.59
CA ALA A 218 7.45 -13.43 22.94
C ALA A 218 8.46 -13.88 21.86
N LEU A 219 9.26 -12.95 21.32
CA LEU A 219 10.17 -13.20 20.20
C LEU A 219 11.62 -12.94 20.56
N ASP A 220 12.52 -13.72 19.99
CA ASP A 220 13.96 -13.46 20.00
C ASP A 220 14.32 -12.38 18.97
N LEU A 221 14.21 -11.10 19.38
CA LEU A 221 14.51 -9.98 18.50
C LEU A 221 15.98 -9.89 18.11
N ASP A 222 16.91 -10.34 18.97
CA ASP A 222 18.32 -10.35 18.65
C ASP A 222 18.63 -11.35 17.54
N ALA A 223 17.97 -12.50 17.57
CA ALA A 223 18.04 -13.48 16.50
C ALA A 223 17.40 -12.96 15.19
N LEU A 224 16.31 -12.19 15.27
CA LEU A 224 15.71 -11.54 14.09
C LEU A 224 16.63 -10.47 13.50
N GLU A 225 17.31 -9.68 14.32
CA GLU A 225 18.33 -8.75 13.84
C GLU A 225 19.52 -9.47 13.19
N ALA A 226 19.95 -10.59 13.76
CA ALA A 226 21.11 -11.35 13.28
C ALA A 226 20.91 -11.98 11.89
N VAL A 227 19.68 -12.32 11.52
CA VAL A 227 19.40 -12.89 10.16
C VAL A 227 19.33 -11.84 9.06
N ALA A 228 19.24 -10.56 9.39
CA ALA A 228 19.19 -9.49 8.40
C ALA A 228 20.45 -9.47 7.52
N ARG A 229 20.27 -9.27 6.19
CA ARG A 229 21.35 -9.28 5.19
C ARG A 229 21.35 -8.00 4.35
N PRO A 230 22.50 -7.58 3.81
CA PRO A 230 22.57 -6.48 2.84
C PRO A 230 21.69 -6.79 1.62
N ALA A 231 21.04 -5.75 1.06
CA ALA A 231 20.29 -5.91 -0.17
C ALA A 231 21.23 -6.21 -1.36
N THR A 232 20.81 -7.12 -2.23
CA THR A 232 21.49 -7.45 -3.49
C THR A 232 21.03 -6.60 -4.67
N LEU A 233 19.98 -5.79 -4.52
CA LEU A 233 19.51 -4.87 -5.55
C LEU A 233 20.61 -3.90 -5.92
N VAL A 234 21.07 -3.96 -7.16
CA VAL A 234 22.08 -3.05 -7.69
C VAL A 234 21.37 -1.80 -8.20
N GLY A 235 21.73 -0.65 -7.63
CA GLY A 235 21.19 0.64 -8.04
C GLY A 235 21.49 0.94 -9.51
N GLY A 236 20.46 1.25 -10.27
CA GLY A 236 20.55 1.89 -11.59
C GLY A 236 20.10 3.35 -11.48
N VAL A 237 20.29 4.12 -12.56
CA VAL A 237 19.63 5.43 -12.65
C VAL A 237 18.13 5.17 -12.71
N ALA A 238 17.40 5.57 -11.68
CA ALA A 238 15.96 5.46 -11.68
C ALA A 238 15.40 6.35 -12.81
N HIS A 239 15.04 5.76 -13.92
CA HIS A 239 14.34 6.42 -15.04
C HIS A 239 12.82 6.25 -14.89
N GLY A 240 12.37 5.56 -13.84
CA GLY A 240 10.98 5.31 -13.52
C GLY A 240 10.42 6.38 -12.57
N GLY A 241 9.14 6.30 -12.38
CA GLY A 241 8.34 7.22 -11.60
C GLY A 241 7.44 8.06 -12.49
N LEU A 242 6.28 8.40 -11.95
CA LEU A 242 5.40 9.36 -12.60
C LEU A 242 6.01 10.76 -12.43
N PRO A 243 6.07 11.56 -13.50
CA PRO A 243 6.53 12.94 -13.40
C PRO A 243 5.60 13.73 -12.46
N PRO A 244 6.10 14.80 -11.82
CA PRO A 244 5.22 15.68 -11.07
C PRO A 244 4.16 16.28 -12.01
N PRO A 245 2.87 16.30 -11.60
CA PRO A 245 1.78 16.88 -12.40
C PRO A 245 1.90 18.39 -12.60
N GLY A 246 2.74 19.05 -11.80
CA GLY A 246 3.04 20.48 -11.83
C GLY A 246 4.22 20.81 -10.92
N GLN A 247 4.55 22.09 -10.80
CA GLN A 247 5.60 22.58 -9.89
C GLN A 247 5.05 22.89 -8.50
N ARG A 248 3.79 23.33 -8.41
CA ARG A 248 3.06 23.62 -7.18
C ARG A 248 1.79 22.78 -7.13
N ILE A 249 1.87 21.64 -6.46
CA ILE A 249 0.83 20.62 -6.46
C ILE A 249 -0.04 20.77 -5.22
N ALA A 250 -1.30 21.19 -5.38
CA ALA A 250 -2.28 21.13 -4.31
C ALA A 250 -2.71 19.67 -4.12
N LEU A 251 -2.41 19.11 -2.93
CA LEU A 251 -2.70 17.71 -2.59
C LEU A 251 -3.82 17.64 -1.55
N ALA A 252 -4.95 17.03 -1.89
CA ALA A 252 -5.98 16.72 -0.89
C ALA A 252 -5.43 15.69 0.10
N GLN A 253 -5.47 16.02 1.40
CA GLN A 253 -4.90 15.19 2.45
C GLN A 253 -5.70 15.29 3.74
N ASP A 254 -6.58 14.35 3.97
CA ASP A 254 -7.31 14.12 5.21
C ASP A 254 -7.84 12.68 5.28
N ARG A 255 -8.79 12.39 6.19
CA ARG A 255 -9.35 11.04 6.36
C ARG A 255 -10.15 10.53 5.15
N ALA A 256 -10.65 11.42 4.29
CA ALA A 256 -11.32 11.04 3.05
C ALA A 256 -10.32 10.83 1.87
N PHE A 257 -9.09 11.36 1.98
CA PHE A 257 -8.07 11.39 0.92
C PHE A 257 -6.70 11.00 1.48
N SER A 258 -6.52 9.73 1.80
CA SER A 258 -5.32 9.24 2.49
C SER A 258 -4.54 8.15 1.73
N PHE A 259 -5.09 7.66 0.60
CA PHE A 259 -4.48 6.57 -0.15
C PHE A 259 -3.53 7.12 -1.21
N MET A 260 -2.38 7.57 -0.75
CA MET A 260 -1.32 8.12 -1.59
C MET A 260 -0.02 7.34 -1.41
N TYR A 261 0.61 6.94 -2.51
CA TYR A 261 1.90 6.27 -2.44
C TYR A 261 3.02 7.24 -2.08
N PRO A 262 3.74 7.03 -0.95
CA PRO A 262 4.80 7.94 -0.51
C PRO A 262 5.93 8.12 -1.52
N HIS A 263 6.22 7.10 -2.34
CA HIS A 263 7.29 7.18 -3.35
C HIS A 263 6.97 8.18 -4.48
N LEU A 264 5.69 8.39 -4.82
CA LEU A 264 5.29 9.42 -5.77
C LEU A 264 5.56 10.82 -5.22
N LEU A 265 5.13 11.08 -3.98
CA LEU A 265 5.38 12.37 -3.32
C LEU A 265 6.87 12.67 -3.17
N GLU A 266 7.66 11.66 -2.81
CA GLU A 266 9.11 11.81 -2.75
C GLU A 266 9.70 12.09 -4.14
N GLY A 267 9.26 11.33 -5.14
CA GLY A 267 9.69 11.53 -6.54
C GLY A 267 9.42 12.94 -7.03
N TRP A 268 8.21 13.46 -6.78
CA TRP A 268 7.81 14.82 -7.17
C TRP A 268 8.64 15.89 -6.46
N ARG A 269 8.84 15.79 -5.12
CA ARG A 269 9.71 16.71 -4.37
C ARG A 269 11.15 16.69 -4.88
N ARG A 270 11.67 15.52 -5.22
CA ARG A 270 13.01 15.38 -5.80
C ARG A 270 13.14 15.98 -7.20
N ALA A 271 12.06 15.98 -7.95
CA ALA A 271 11.97 16.68 -9.25
C ALA A 271 11.78 18.20 -9.10
N GLY A 272 11.74 18.72 -7.86
CA GLY A 272 11.63 20.14 -7.55
C GLY A 272 10.21 20.64 -7.32
N ALA A 273 9.19 19.76 -7.30
CA ALA A 273 7.82 20.18 -7.04
C ALA A 273 7.57 20.47 -5.55
N GLU A 274 6.80 21.51 -5.30
CA GLU A 274 6.26 21.87 -3.99
C GLU A 274 4.91 21.18 -3.78
N ILE A 275 4.72 20.50 -2.65
CA ILE A 275 3.45 19.86 -2.29
C ILE A 275 2.73 20.75 -1.28
N LEU A 276 1.54 21.19 -1.63
CA LEU A 276 0.69 22.09 -0.86
C LEU A 276 -0.53 21.29 -0.35
N PRO A 277 -0.48 20.72 0.87
CA PRO A 277 -1.60 19.93 1.39
C PRO A 277 -2.78 20.84 1.73
N PHE A 278 -4.00 20.34 1.51
CA PHE A 278 -5.24 20.96 1.96
C PHE A 278 -6.26 19.89 2.38
N SER A 279 -7.20 20.24 3.27
CA SER A 279 -8.23 19.33 3.78
C SER A 279 -9.60 19.67 3.23
N PRO A 280 -10.15 18.90 2.27
CA PRO A 280 -11.53 19.04 1.84
C PRO A 280 -12.55 18.86 2.99
N LEU A 281 -12.28 18.01 3.98
CA LEU A 281 -13.16 17.81 5.14
C LEU A 281 -13.19 19.01 6.07
N ALA A 282 -12.15 19.84 6.09
CA ALA A 282 -12.11 21.11 6.81
C ALA A 282 -12.63 22.29 5.97
N ASP A 283 -13.24 22.01 4.81
CA ASP A 283 -13.69 23.01 3.83
C ASP A 283 -12.56 23.94 3.37
N GLU A 284 -11.32 23.43 3.28
CA GLU A 284 -10.19 24.17 2.76
C GLU A 284 -10.20 24.15 1.22
N ALA A 285 -10.02 25.32 0.61
CA ALA A 285 -9.78 25.42 -0.81
C ALA A 285 -8.32 25.03 -1.14
N PRO A 286 -8.06 24.41 -2.33
CA PRO A 286 -6.70 24.28 -2.82
C PRO A 286 -6.03 25.64 -2.99
N ASP A 287 -4.70 25.72 -2.87
CA ASP A 287 -3.95 26.95 -3.08
C ASP A 287 -4.25 27.55 -4.47
N ALA A 288 -4.62 28.84 -4.52
CA ALA A 288 -5.02 29.50 -5.76
C ALA A 288 -3.86 29.69 -6.78
N ALA A 289 -2.61 29.55 -6.33
CA ALA A 289 -1.40 29.57 -7.13
C ALA A 289 -0.88 28.16 -7.47
N ALA A 290 -1.63 27.12 -7.13
CA ALA A 290 -1.29 25.76 -7.57
C ALA A 290 -1.43 25.66 -9.10
N ASP A 291 -0.49 24.95 -9.71
CA ASP A 291 -0.47 24.67 -11.14
C ASP A 291 -0.88 23.21 -11.46
N ALA A 292 -1.13 22.42 -10.41
CA ALA A 292 -1.80 21.13 -10.49
C ALA A 292 -2.54 20.81 -9.19
N VAL A 293 -3.60 19.99 -9.28
CA VAL A 293 -4.35 19.48 -8.13
C VAL A 293 -4.41 17.97 -8.19
N TRP A 294 -4.15 17.31 -7.04
CA TRP A 294 -4.25 15.86 -6.91
C TRP A 294 -5.16 15.47 -5.75
N LEU A 295 -6.20 14.71 -6.05
CA LEU A 295 -7.10 14.11 -5.06
C LEU A 295 -6.81 12.60 -5.03
N PRO A 296 -6.09 12.09 -4.02
CA PRO A 296 -5.86 10.66 -3.89
C PRO A 296 -7.13 9.90 -3.51
N GLY A 297 -7.03 8.57 -3.46
CA GLY A 297 -8.09 7.75 -2.94
C GLY A 297 -8.28 7.85 -1.43
N GLY A 298 -9.28 7.13 -0.94
CA GLY A 298 -9.66 7.10 0.47
C GLY A 298 -11.08 6.59 0.65
N TYR A 299 -11.76 7.11 1.68
CA TYR A 299 -13.14 6.74 2.01
C TYR A 299 -14.10 7.93 1.92
N PRO A 300 -14.29 8.55 0.74
CA PRO A 300 -15.19 9.72 0.60
C PRO A 300 -16.65 9.36 0.91
N GLU A 301 -17.06 8.09 0.73
CA GLU A 301 -18.42 7.63 1.03
C GLU A 301 -18.75 7.71 2.54
N LEU A 302 -17.75 7.63 3.41
CA LEU A 302 -17.94 7.80 4.86
C LEU A 302 -18.09 9.27 5.26
N HIS A 303 -17.78 10.19 4.36
CA HIS A 303 -17.74 11.63 4.58
C HIS A 303 -18.56 12.41 3.53
N ALA A 304 -19.38 11.73 2.74
CA ALA A 304 -20.06 12.31 1.58
C ALA A 304 -20.93 13.53 1.95
N GLY A 305 -21.63 13.48 3.10
CA GLY A 305 -22.39 14.62 3.58
C GLY A 305 -21.55 15.85 3.91
N THR A 306 -20.37 15.67 4.51
CA THR A 306 -19.44 16.77 4.80
C THR A 306 -18.87 17.35 3.51
N LEU A 307 -18.46 16.51 2.57
CA LEU A 307 -17.92 16.94 1.28
C LEU A 307 -18.96 17.68 0.43
N ALA A 308 -20.22 17.26 0.47
CA ALA A 308 -21.30 17.89 -0.29
C ALA A 308 -21.59 19.33 0.15
N VAL A 309 -21.30 19.70 1.39
CA VAL A 309 -21.51 21.05 1.94
C VAL A 309 -20.24 21.90 2.03
N ALA A 310 -19.09 21.33 1.65
CA ALA A 310 -17.78 21.99 1.67
C ALA A 310 -17.68 23.04 0.54
N SER A 311 -18.25 24.23 0.80
CA SER A 311 -18.48 25.26 -0.21
C SER A 311 -17.21 25.96 -0.67
N ARG A 312 -16.24 26.20 0.25
CA ARG A 312 -14.96 26.85 -0.05
C ARG A 312 -14.08 25.90 -0.87
N PHE A 313 -14.04 24.63 -0.48
CA PHE A 313 -13.39 23.55 -1.24
C PHE A 313 -13.94 23.51 -2.68
N ALA A 314 -15.26 23.40 -2.81
CA ALA A 314 -15.92 23.30 -4.12
C ALA A 314 -15.68 24.54 -4.99
N ALA A 315 -15.74 25.74 -4.41
CA ALA A 315 -15.48 27.00 -5.13
C ALA A 315 -14.02 27.06 -5.61
N GLY A 316 -13.05 26.70 -4.76
CA GLY A 316 -11.63 26.69 -5.09
C GLY A 316 -11.31 25.70 -6.22
N MET A 317 -11.85 24.48 -6.16
CA MET A 317 -11.69 23.47 -7.21
C MET A 317 -12.25 23.95 -8.55
N ARG A 318 -13.47 24.52 -8.57
CA ARG A 318 -14.08 25.06 -9.80
C ARG A 318 -13.31 26.26 -10.35
N ALA A 319 -12.77 27.12 -9.48
CA ALA A 319 -11.95 28.25 -9.91
C ALA A 319 -10.65 27.82 -10.61
N LEU A 320 -9.98 26.77 -10.11
CA LEU A 320 -8.79 26.22 -10.77
C LEU A 320 -9.15 25.49 -12.06
N ALA A 321 -10.24 24.72 -12.09
CA ALA A 321 -10.74 24.07 -13.30
C ALA A 321 -11.07 25.09 -14.41
N ALA A 322 -11.71 26.22 -14.05
CA ALA A 322 -12.03 27.30 -15.00
C ALA A 322 -10.76 27.97 -15.58
N LYS A 323 -9.63 27.91 -14.88
CA LYS A 323 -8.31 28.36 -15.36
C LYS A 323 -7.58 27.29 -16.15
N SER A 324 -8.20 26.14 -16.39
CA SER A 324 -7.58 24.96 -17.03
C SER A 324 -6.35 24.42 -16.27
N VAL A 325 -6.29 24.62 -14.97
CA VAL A 325 -5.28 23.96 -14.12
C VAL A 325 -5.56 22.45 -14.14
N PRO A 326 -4.55 21.61 -14.40
CA PRO A 326 -4.70 20.16 -14.38
C PRO A 326 -5.19 19.66 -13.02
N ILE A 327 -6.28 18.89 -13.02
CA ILE A 327 -6.87 18.27 -11.82
C ILE A 327 -6.99 16.78 -12.06
N HIS A 328 -6.45 15.97 -11.14
CA HIS A 328 -6.57 14.52 -11.21
C HIS A 328 -7.12 13.94 -9.91
N GLY A 329 -8.02 12.96 -10.06
CA GLY A 329 -8.56 12.21 -8.93
C GLY A 329 -8.36 10.71 -9.11
N GLU A 330 -7.87 10.03 -8.07
CA GLU A 330 -7.77 8.58 -8.02
C GLU A 330 -8.82 8.00 -7.09
N CYS A 331 -9.50 6.90 -7.48
CA CYS A 331 -10.43 6.15 -6.65
C CYS A 331 -11.44 7.09 -5.93
N GLY A 332 -11.28 7.32 -4.63
CA GLY A 332 -12.10 8.27 -3.87
C GLY A 332 -12.06 9.70 -4.42
N GLY A 333 -10.88 10.16 -4.84
CA GLY A 333 -10.73 11.46 -5.49
C GLY A 333 -11.51 11.56 -6.80
N TYR A 334 -11.52 10.50 -7.60
CA TYR A 334 -12.30 10.41 -8.83
C TYR A 334 -13.80 10.51 -8.58
N MET A 335 -14.29 9.81 -7.54
CA MET A 335 -15.70 9.88 -7.11
C MET A 335 -16.10 11.31 -6.75
N VAL A 336 -15.24 12.04 -6.02
CA VAL A 336 -15.50 13.42 -5.57
C VAL A 336 -15.44 14.43 -6.74
N LEU A 337 -14.66 14.16 -7.78
CA LEU A 337 -14.69 14.97 -9.01
C LEU A 337 -16.01 14.82 -9.77
N GLY A 338 -16.76 13.76 -9.53
CA GLY A 338 -18.03 13.43 -10.19
C GLY A 338 -19.19 14.35 -9.85
N GLN A 339 -20.37 14.06 -10.42
CA GLN A 339 -21.63 14.78 -10.17
C GLN A 339 -22.26 14.36 -8.84
N GLY A 340 -22.13 13.08 -8.48
CA GLY A 340 -22.78 12.53 -7.29
C GLY A 340 -22.18 11.23 -6.79
N LEU A 341 -22.38 11.00 -5.51
CA LEU A 341 -22.00 9.79 -4.79
C LEU A 341 -23.19 9.27 -4.00
N GLU A 342 -23.66 8.07 -4.31
CA GLU A 342 -24.65 7.34 -3.54
C GLU A 342 -23.97 6.46 -2.51
N VAL A 343 -24.23 6.70 -1.24
CA VAL A 343 -23.66 5.92 -0.12
C VAL A 343 -24.46 4.63 0.14
N ALA A 344 -23.99 3.80 1.04
CA ALA A 344 -24.51 2.44 1.23
C ALA A 344 -25.99 2.36 1.68
N ASP A 345 -26.52 3.40 2.33
CA ASP A 345 -27.90 3.51 2.74
C ASP A 345 -28.83 4.07 1.64
N GLY A 346 -28.29 4.36 0.45
CA GLY A 346 -29.00 4.91 -0.69
C GLY A 346 -29.08 6.45 -0.71
N ALA A 347 -28.54 7.14 0.28
CA ALA A 347 -28.49 8.60 0.24
C ALA A 347 -27.53 9.09 -0.85
N ARG A 348 -27.98 10.06 -1.65
CA ARG A 348 -27.20 10.66 -2.73
C ARG A 348 -26.69 12.03 -2.30
N HIS A 349 -25.41 12.26 -2.49
CA HIS A 349 -24.73 13.49 -2.17
C HIS A 349 -24.15 14.11 -3.46
N ALA A 350 -24.42 15.40 -3.69
CA ALA A 350 -23.79 16.13 -4.79
C ALA A 350 -22.28 16.25 -4.52
N MET A 351 -21.49 16.03 -5.58
CA MET A 351 -20.06 16.20 -5.55
C MET A 351 -19.63 17.42 -6.37
N LEU A 352 -18.38 17.51 -6.80
CA LEU A 352 -17.85 18.73 -7.44
C LEU A 352 -18.46 19.00 -8.83
N GLY A 353 -18.95 17.98 -9.54
CA GLY A 353 -19.54 18.10 -10.89
C GLY A 353 -18.52 18.51 -11.96
N LEU A 354 -17.24 18.27 -11.73
CA LEU A 354 -16.18 18.55 -12.69
C LEU A 354 -16.07 17.47 -13.78
N LEU A 355 -16.49 16.23 -13.44
CA LEU A 355 -16.63 15.10 -14.36
C LEU A 355 -18.09 14.62 -14.41
N GLN A 356 -18.53 14.08 -15.56
CA GLN A 356 -19.86 13.47 -15.72
C GLN A 356 -19.87 12.01 -15.28
N VAL A 357 -19.50 11.79 -14.06
CA VAL A 357 -19.53 10.46 -13.45
C VAL A 357 -20.38 10.50 -12.20
N GLU A 358 -21.24 9.50 -12.03
CA GLU A 358 -21.92 9.22 -10.77
C GLU A 358 -21.51 7.84 -10.27
N THR A 359 -21.28 7.73 -8.98
CA THR A 359 -20.82 6.50 -8.34
C THR A 359 -21.77 6.07 -7.22
N SER A 360 -21.85 4.76 -6.97
CA SER A 360 -22.78 4.18 -5.99
C SER A 360 -22.11 3.08 -5.17
N PHE A 361 -22.39 3.08 -3.87
CA PHE A 361 -22.08 2.02 -2.92
C PHE A 361 -23.32 1.19 -2.54
N ALA A 362 -24.49 1.44 -3.13
CA ALA A 362 -25.73 0.71 -2.84
C ALA A 362 -25.61 -0.77 -3.15
N LYS A 363 -24.92 -1.12 -4.24
CA LYS A 363 -24.60 -2.51 -4.60
C LYS A 363 -23.08 -2.69 -4.64
N ARG A 364 -22.51 -3.04 -3.49
CA ARG A 364 -21.07 -3.23 -3.35
C ARG A 364 -20.58 -4.38 -4.21
N ARG A 365 -19.63 -4.10 -5.08
CA ARG A 365 -18.89 -5.08 -5.86
C ARG A 365 -17.42 -4.81 -5.74
N LEU A 366 -16.66 -5.83 -5.34
CA LEU A 366 -15.20 -5.72 -5.25
C LEU A 366 -14.59 -5.61 -6.64
N HIS A 367 -13.85 -4.54 -6.87
CA HIS A 367 -12.96 -4.33 -7.99
C HIS A 367 -11.54 -4.34 -7.44
N LEU A 368 -10.75 -5.35 -7.83
CA LEU A 368 -9.42 -5.58 -7.28
C LEU A 368 -8.50 -6.08 -8.38
N GLY A 369 -7.32 -5.52 -8.45
CA GLY A 369 -6.22 -6.07 -9.23
C GLY A 369 -5.34 -5.02 -9.87
N TYR A 370 -4.24 -5.48 -10.43
CA TYR A 370 -3.33 -4.64 -11.19
C TYR A 370 -3.95 -4.17 -12.50
N ARG A 371 -3.53 -2.99 -12.92
CA ARG A 371 -3.93 -2.36 -14.19
C ARG A 371 -2.69 -1.91 -14.96
N ARG A 372 -2.66 -2.23 -16.24
CA ARG A 372 -1.78 -1.62 -17.22
C ARG A 372 -2.62 -0.71 -18.07
N ALA A 373 -2.45 0.60 -17.85
CA ALA A 373 -3.28 1.64 -18.45
C ALA A 373 -2.49 2.42 -19.49
N ARG A 374 -2.96 2.44 -20.73
CA ARG A 374 -2.38 3.24 -21.81
C ARG A 374 -3.16 4.55 -21.93
N LEU A 375 -2.47 5.67 -21.78
CA LEU A 375 -3.08 7.00 -21.89
C LEU A 375 -3.56 7.26 -23.31
N VAL A 376 -4.82 7.67 -23.49
CA VAL A 376 -5.39 7.96 -24.81
C VAL A 376 -5.18 9.42 -25.23
N ALA A 377 -4.83 10.29 -24.29
CA ALA A 377 -4.49 11.70 -24.52
C ALA A 377 -3.46 12.17 -23.48
N ASP A 378 -2.81 13.31 -23.76
CA ASP A 378 -1.93 13.98 -22.81
C ASP A 378 -2.69 14.38 -21.55
N ASN A 379 -2.11 14.11 -20.39
CA ASN A 379 -2.67 14.45 -19.09
C ASN A 379 -1.56 14.43 -18.01
N VAL A 380 -1.95 14.59 -16.73
CA VAL A 380 -0.99 14.66 -15.61
C VAL A 380 -0.16 13.39 -15.39
N LEU A 381 -0.60 12.24 -15.89
CA LEU A 381 0.13 10.97 -15.78
C LEU A 381 1.19 10.82 -16.89
N GLY A 382 1.10 11.61 -17.96
CA GLY A 382 2.04 11.58 -19.07
C GLY A 382 1.43 11.96 -20.42
N ALA A 383 2.24 11.83 -21.47
CA ALA A 383 1.78 12.03 -22.86
C ALA A 383 0.93 10.85 -23.35
N ALA A 384 0.12 11.10 -24.37
CA ALA A 384 -0.64 10.07 -25.07
C ALA A 384 0.26 8.89 -25.50
N GLY A 385 -0.24 7.67 -25.31
CA GLY A 385 0.49 6.45 -25.57
C GLY A 385 1.42 5.99 -24.44
N THR A 386 1.67 6.81 -23.41
CA THR A 386 2.38 6.37 -22.20
C THR A 386 1.57 5.26 -21.51
N GLU A 387 2.26 4.24 -21.05
CA GLU A 387 1.65 3.20 -20.21
C GLU A 387 2.01 3.40 -18.74
N VAL A 388 1.02 3.17 -17.87
CA VAL A 388 1.11 3.34 -16.42
C VAL A 388 0.71 2.03 -15.76
N ALA A 389 1.52 1.57 -14.82
CA ALA A 389 1.14 0.52 -13.88
C ALA A 389 0.29 1.11 -12.77
N GLY A 390 -0.82 0.48 -12.44
CA GLY A 390 -1.69 0.90 -11.36
C GLY A 390 -2.31 -0.28 -10.64
N HIS A 391 -2.99 0.02 -9.54
CA HIS A 391 -3.76 -0.95 -8.77
C HIS A 391 -5.15 -0.40 -8.46
N GLU A 392 -6.16 -1.17 -8.77
CA GLU A 392 -7.56 -0.87 -8.47
C GLU A 392 -8.00 -1.65 -7.25
N PHE A 393 -8.62 -0.97 -6.28
CA PHE A 393 -9.17 -1.61 -5.09
C PHE A 393 -10.31 -0.75 -4.52
N HIS A 394 -11.54 -1.03 -4.91
CA HIS A 394 -12.73 -0.33 -4.44
C HIS A 394 -13.99 -1.18 -4.51
N TYR A 395 -15.07 -0.70 -3.90
CA TYR A 395 -16.39 -1.35 -3.92
C TYR A 395 -17.47 -0.50 -4.62
N ALA A 396 -17.13 0.69 -5.08
CA ALA A 396 -18.04 1.55 -5.79
C ALA A 396 -18.31 1.02 -7.21
N SER A 397 -19.50 1.32 -7.72
CA SER A 397 -19.86 1.08 -9.13
C SER A 397 -20.14 2.42 -9.82
N ILE A 398 -19.78 2.56 -11.09
CA ILE A 398 -20.20 3.67 -11.92
C ILE A 398 -21.64 3.41 -12.34
N VAL A 399 -22.54 4.36 -12.03
CA VAL A 399 -23.94 4.30 -12.44
C VAL A 399 -24.25 5.22 -13.62
N GLN A 400 -23.42 6.25 -13.83
CA GLN A 400 -23.46 7.13 -14.98
C GLN A 400 -22.04 7.55 -15.36
N ALA A 401 -21.75 7.57 -16.66
CA ALA A 401 -20.54 8.13 -17.26
C ALA A 401 -20.91 8.88 -18.53
N GLY A 402 -20.21 9.97 -18.82
CA GLY A 402 -20.52 10.80 -19.98
C GLY A 402 -19.34 11.58 -20.55
N ASP A 403 -18.16 11.43 -19.93
CA ASP A 403 -16.93 12.07 -20.38
C ASP A 403 -16.12 11.17 -21.31
N GLU A 404 -15.10 11.74 -21.95
CA GLU A 404 -14.16 10.98 -22.77
C GLU A 404 -13.30 10.05 -21.90
N PRO A 405 -12.93 8.85 -22.41
CA PRO A 405 -12.05 7.94 -21.68
C PRO A 405 -10.67 8.57 -21.50
N LEU A 406 -10.03 8.30 -20.35
CA LEU A 406 -8.66 8.72 -20.07
C LEU A 406 -7.65 7.66 -20.53
N VAL A 407 -8.00 6.39 -20.41
CA VAL A 407 -7.13 5.24 -20.63
C VAL A 407 -7.77 4.11 -21.41
N ASP A 408 -6.96 3.35 -22.14
CA ASP A 408 -7.24 1.96 -22.52
C ASP A 408 -6.59 1.06 -21.48
N CYS A 409 -7.41 0.36 -20.69
CA CYS A 409 -6.98 -0.33 -19.50
C CYS A 409 -7.05 -1.85 -19.66
N ARG A 410 -6.00 -2.54 -19.18
CA ARG A 410 -5.92 -4.00 -19.18
C ARG A 410 -5.59 -4.50 -17.77
N ASP A 411 -6.10 -5.66 -17.45
CA ASP A 411 -5.71 -6.36 -16.22
C ASP A 411 -4.29 -6.97 -16.33
N ALA A 412 -3.85 -7.62 -15.26
CA ALA A 412 -2.54 -8.27 -15.24
C ALA A 412 -2.39 -9.40 -16.28
N LEU A 413 -3.47 -9.98 -16.79
CA LEU A 413 -3.45 -11.02 -17.83
C LEU A 413 -3.50 -10.42 -19.25
N GLY A 414 -3.56 -9.09 -19.39
CA GLY A 414 -3.69 -8.40 -20.65
C GLY A 414 -5.11 -8.36 -21.19
N VAL A 415 -6.11 -8.79 -20.40
CA VAL A 415 -7.52 -8.72 -20.78
C VAL A 415 -8.02 -7.29 -20.58
N ALA A 416 -8.73 -6.74 -21.57
CA ALA A 416 -9.33 -5.42 -21.46
C ALA A 416 -10.36 -5.38 -20.31
N VAL A 417 -10.31 -4.32 -19.50
CA VAL A 417 -11.23 -4.08 -18.40
C VAL A 417 -12.07 -2.84 -18.66
N PRO A 418 -13.29 -2.76 -18.07
CA PRO A 418 -14.18 -1.62 -18.29
C PRO A 418 -13.66 -0.29 -17.71
N GLU A 419 -12.64 -0.33 -16.83
CA GLU A 419 -12.05 0.87 -16.25
C GLU A 419 -11.36 1.68 -17.36
N ALA A 420 -11.95 2.82 -17.68
CA ALA A 420 -11.43 3.72 -18.70
C ALA A 420 -11.04 5.09 -18.12
N GLY A 421 -11.34 5.33 -16.84
CA GLY A 421 -11.30 6.66 -16.27
C GLY A 421 -12.19 7.64 -17.02
N ALA A 422 -12.06 8.91 -16.71
CA ALA A 422 -12.75 9.98 -17.41
C ALA A 422 -11.84 11.20 -17.55
N ARG A 423 -12.04 12.00 -18.61
CA ARG A 423 -11.40 13.30 -18.80
C ARG A 423 -12.36 14.33 -19.41
N ARG A 424 -12.26 15.55 -18.92
CA ARG A 424 -12.97 16.72 -19.44
C ARG A 424 -12.08 17.94 -19.34
N GLY A 425 -11.60 18.45 -20.47
CA GLY A 425 -10.61 19.53 -20.48
C GLY A 425 -9.34 19.11 -19.72
N ALA A 426 -8.96 19.89 -18.69
CA ALA A 426 -7.80 19.62 -17.86
C ALA A 426 -8.14 18.75 -16.62
N VAL A 427 -9.40 18.30 -16.46
CA VAL A 427 -9.82 17.46 -15.33
C VAL A 427 -9.82 15.99 -15.77
N SER A 428 -9.25 15.13 -14.96
CA SER A 428 -9.19 13.68 -15.20
C SER A 428 -9.35 12.87 -13.92
N GLY A 429 -9.72 11.61 -14.05
CA GLY A 429 -9.78 10.70 -12.91
C GLY A 429 -9.87 9.24 -13.33
N THR A 430 -9.45 8.35 -12.42
CA THR A 430 -9.45 6.89 -12.56
C THR A 430 -9.83 6.22 -11.27
N PHE A 431 -10.32 4.99 -11.34
CA PHE A 431 -10.45 4.16 -10.13
C PHE A 431 -9.13 3.51 -9.70
N PHE A 432 -8.23 3.24 -10.61
CA PHE A 432 -6.92 2.71 -10.23
C PHE A 432 -6.03 3.82 -9.65
N HIS A 433 -5.16 3.42 -8.73
CA HIS A 433 -4.07 4.25 -8.21
C HIS A 433 -2.82 4.01 -9.06
N ALA A 434 -2.23 5.06 -9.57
CA ALA A 434 -1.01 4.97 -10.35
C ALA A 434 0.20 4.63 -9.47
N ILE A 435 0.98 3.62 -9.87
CA ILE A 435 2.16 3.16 -9.12
C ILE A 435 3.44 3.68 -9.79
N ASP A 436 3.62 3.43 -11.08
CA ASP A 436 4.85 3.76 -11.82
C ASP A 436 4.54 3.83 -13.32
N ARG A 437 5.45 4.41 -14.09
CA ARG A 437 5.41 4.25 -15.55
C ARG A 437 5.73 2.81 -15.89
N TRP A 438 5.01 2.27 -16.87
CA TRP A 438 5.37 0.99 -17.46
C TRP A 438 6.48 1.23 -18.48
N LEU A 439 7.64 0.60 -18.30
CA LEU A 439 8.84 0.74 -19.14
C LEU A 439 8.89 -0.33 -20.24
#